data_a3cddc1d06126a55105a2d8d8062d33c
#
_entry.id   a3cddc1d06126a55105a2d8d8062d33c
#
_cell.length_a   1.000
_cell.length_b   1.000
_cell.length_c   1.000
_cell.angle_alpha   90.00
_cell.angle_beta   90.00
_cell.angle_gamma   90.00
#
_symmetry.space_group_name_H-M   'P 1'
#
loop_
_entity.id
_entity.type
_entity.pdbx_description
1 polymer ?
#
loop_
_entity_poly.entity_id
_entity_poly.type
_entity_poly.pdbx_seq_one_letter_code
_entity_poly.pdbx_strand_id
1 'polypeptide(L)'
;WSKDKVGHASRDVIVRDPVVVTATLPRFLLLGDKSTIRLDLDNVEGESGNYQVAVSGDGPFNLSNATKTLALDAKKRGAMSLPVEAKGVGVGTVKVNVTGPGDFAAERQYALEVHPSTQILARRTVKPLEPGQTLTLNRELFADLVPGTGKLALSVTPSAALDVASLLQALDRYPLGCTEQIVSRALPLLYANELSVNLHLAVDTGLDKRIADAIETVLSRQGSEGAFGLWSAGGDDPWLDAYVTDFLTRARARGFSVP
;
A
#
# COMPACT_ATOMS: atom_id res chain seq x y z
N TRP A 1 -20.76 -33.83 22.37
CA TRP A 1 -19.83 -34.92 22.01
C TRP A 1 -19.98 -36.08 22.95
N SER A 2 -19.65 -37.25 22.49
CA SER A 2 -19.64 -38.48 23.30
C SER A 2 -18.30 -39.21 23.13
N LYS A 3 -18.08 -40.32 23.88
CA LYS A 3 -16.81 -41.09 23.86
C LYS A 3 -16.41 -41.53 22.44
N ASP A 4 -17.39 -41.77 21.55
CA ASP A 4 -17.15 -42.35 20.24
C ASP A 4 -17.67 -41.47 19.07
N LYS A 5 -18.22 -40.26 19.36
CA LYS A 5 -18.80 -39.38 18.34
C LYS A 5 -18.51 -37.92 18.64
N VAL A 6 -18.08 -37.20 17.61
CA VAL A 6 -17.92 -35.75 17.62
C VAL A 6 -18.97 -35.20 16.65
N GLY A 7 -19.77 -34.25 17.12
CA GLY A 7 -20.66 -33.47 16.29
C GLY A 7 -20.27 -32.01 16.34
N HIS A 8 -20.52 -31.29 15.26
CA HIS A 8 -20.39 -29.85 15.25
C HIS A 8 -21.70 -29.24 14.76
N ALA A 9 -22.00 -28.04 15.26
CA ALA A 9 -23.10 -27.23 14.78
C ALA A 9 -22.58 -25.82 14.50
N SER A 10 -23.04 -25.22 13.42
CA SER A 10 -22.77 -23.82 13.08
C SER A 10 -24.09 -23.07 12.93
N ARG A 11 -24.08 -21.81 13.25
CA ARG A 11 -25.19 -20.90 13.02
C ARG A 11 -24.64 -19.58 12.49
N ASP A 12 -25.23 -19.12 11.40
CA ASP A 12 -24.92 -17.81 10.85
C ASP A 12 -25.60 -16.72 11.70
N VAL A 13 -24.82 -15.69 12.05
CA VAL A 13 -25.31 -14.51 12.74
C VAL A 13 -25.05 -13.31 11.86
N ILE A 14 -26.11 -12.56 11.57
CA ILE A 14 -25.99 -11.30 10.83
C ILE A 14 -25.75 -10.18 11.84
N VAL A 15 -24.59 -9.49 11.69
CA VAL A 15 -24.25 -8.30 12.47
C VAL A 15 -24.22 -7.12 11.51
N ARG A 16 -25.08 -6.13 11.74
CA ARG A 16 -25.19 -4.92 10.91
C ARG A 16 -25.76 -3.75 11.70
N ASP A 17 -25.50 -2.54 11.25
CA ASP A 17 -26.14 -1.34 11.79
C ASP A 17 -27.64 -1.32 11.42
N PRO A 18 -28.50 -0.69 12.23
CA PRO A 18 -29.93 -0.51 11.91
C PRO A 18 -30.17 0.21 10.59
N VAL A 19 -29.25 1.14 10.24
CA VAL A 19 -29.19 1.78 8.94
C VAL A 19 -27.80 1.52 8.35
N VAL A 20 -27.77 0.82 7.24
CA VAL A 20 -26.53 0.49 6.54
C VAL A 20 -26.15 1.63 5.61
N VAL A 21 -24.94 2.17 5.78
CA VAL A 21 -24.38 3.22 4.94
C VAL A 21 -23.32 2.61 4.03
N THR A 22 -23.56 2.66 2.72
CA THR A 22 -22.65 2.16 1.70
C THR A 22 -22.17 3.32 0.84
N ALA A 23 -20.86 3.48 0.71
CA ALA A 23 -20.29 4.45 -0.22
C ALA A 23 -19.64 3.72 -1.41
N THR A 24 -19.96 4.19 -2.60
CA THR A 24 -19.34 3.77 -3.85
C THR A 24 -18.47 4.90 -4.35
N LEU A 25 -17.16 4.68 -4.31
CA LEU A 25 -16.15 5.61 -4.80
C LEU A 25 -15.44 5.00 -6.02
N PRO A 26 -14.88 5.83 -6.91
CA PRO A 26 -13.89 5.35 -7.88
C PRO A 26 -12.73 4.69 -7.11
N ARG A 27 -12.17 3.65 -7.68
CA ARG A 27 -10.99 2.98 -7.09
C ARG A 27 -9.79 3.94 -6.99
N PHE A 28 -9.64 4.80 -7.98
CA PHE A 28 -8.70 5.92 -8.04
C PHE A 28 -9.21 6.92 -9.09
N LEU A 29 -8.60 8.10 -9.12
CA LEU A 29 -8.77 9.10 -10.17
C LEU A 29 -7.41 9.37 -10.82
N LEU A 30 -7.40 9.72 -12.08
CA LEU A 30 -6.26 10.36 -12.72
C LEU A 30 -6.35 11.88 -12.56
N LEU A 31 -5.21 12.55 -12.55
CA LEU A 31 -5.18 14.02 -12.49
C LEU A 31 -6.04 14.63 -13.60
N GLY A 32 -7.00 15.46 -13.22
CA GLY A 32 -7.98 16.09 -14.12
C GLY A 32 -9.28 15.31 -14.31
N ASP A 33 -9.38 14.07 -13.81
CA ASP A 33 -10.60 13.29 -13.90
C ASP A 33 -11.76 13.91 -13.10
N LYS A 34 -12.96 13.75 -13.66
CA LYS A 34 -14.23 14.05 -13.01
C LYS A 34 -15.03 12.77 -12.85
N SER A 35 -15.55 12.56 -11.65
CA SER A 35 -16.32 11.37 -11.30
C SER A 35 -17.43 11.72 -10.30
N THR A 36 -18.09 10.70 -9.79
CA THR A 36 -19.18 10.85 -8.80
C THR A 36 -18.99 9.86 -7.69
N ILE A 37 -19.09 10.34 -6.47
CA ILE A 37 -19.21 9.52 -5.26
C ILE A 37 -20.69 9.29 -5.02
N ARG A 38 -21.10 8.04 -4.83
CA ARG A 38 -22.46 7.68 -4.51
C ARG A 38 -22.53 7.13 -3.09
N LEU A 39 -23.52 7.60 -2.34
CA LEU A 39 -23.86 7.10 -1.02
C LEU A 39 -25.25 6.50 -1.08
N ASP A 40 -25.38 5.26 -0.62
CA ASP A 40 -26.65 4.56 -0.47
C ASP A 40 -26.88 4.31 1.04
N LEU A 41 -28.07 4.68 1.52
CA LEU A 41 -28.53 4.42 2.87
C LEU A 41 -29.67 3.41 2.79
N ASP A 42 -29.53 2.31 3.52
CA ASP A 42 -30.57 1.26 3.64
C ASP A 42 -31.06 1.23 5.08
N ASN A 43 -32.26 1.73 5.31
CA ASN A 43 -32.90 1.65 6.62
C ASN A 43 -33.50 0.25 6.79
N VAL A 44 -32.75 -0.65 7.40
CA VAL A 44 -33.13 -2.06 7.55
C VAL A 44 -34.00 -2.26 8.79
N GLU A 45 -33.61 -1.68 9.93
CA GLU A 45 -34.24 -1.85 11.23
C GLU A 45 -34.31 -0.55 12.05
N GLY A 46 -33.85 0.58 11.47
CA GLY A 46 -33.88 1.89 12.11
C GLY A 46 -35.28 2.53 12.07
N GLU A 47 -35.45 3.54 12.88
CA GLU A 47 -36.71 4.31 12.95
C GLU A 47 -36.96 5.06 11.63
N SER A 48 -38.23 5.20 11.26
CA SER A 48 -38.64 6.05 10.14
C SER A 48 -38.39 7.52 10.47
N GLY A 49 -37.83 8.27 9.55
CA GLY A 49 -37.61 9.70 9.74
C GLY A 49 -36.56 10.32 8.86
N ASN A 50 -36.05 11.46 9.28
CA ASN A 50 -35.05 12.22 8.52
C ASN A 50 -33.63 11.87 8.96
N TYR A 51 -32.83 11.39 8.01
CA TYR A 51 -31.43 11.12 8.19
C TYR A 51 -30.60 12.22 7.53
N GLN A 52 -29.77 12.87 8.32
CA GLN A 52 -28.85 13.89 7.83
C GLN A 52 -27.53 13.25 7.41
N VAL A 53 -27.13 13.43 6.17
CA VAL A 53 -25.89 12.92 5.60
C VAL A 53 -24.97 14.08 5.32
N ALA A 54 -23.87 14.17 6.04
CA ALA A 54 -22.81 15.16 5.82
C ALA A 54 -21.58 14.48 5.20
N VAL A 55 -21.09 15.04 4.10
CA VAL A 55 -19.92 14.55 3.39
C VAL A 55 -18.89 15.67 3.28
N SER A 56 -17.65 15.34 3.56
CA SER A 56 -16.52 16.24 3.38
C SER A 56 -15.33 15.50 2.77
N GLY A 57 -14.49 16.23 2.06
CA GLY A 57 -13.28 15.71 1.44
C GLY A 57 -12.08 16.59 1.74
N ASP A 58 -10.94 15.94 1.97
CA ASP A 58 -9.65 16.58 2.13
C ASP A 58 -8.60 15.82 1.30
N GLY A 59 -7.77 16.56 0.56
CA GLY A 59 -6.71 15.97 -0.26
C GLY A 59 -6.65 16.51 -1.69
N PRO A 60 -6.07 15.74 -2.62
CA PRO A 60 -5.74 16.21 -3.98
C PRO A 60 -6.94 16.23 -4.93
N PHE A 61 -8.14 16.33 -4.42
CA PHE A 61 -9.37 16.42 -5.20
C PHE A 61 -10.29 17.51 -4.65
N ASN A 62 -11.14 18.02 -5.52
CA ASN A 62 -12.21 18.94 -5.12
C ASN A 62 -13.49 18.13 -4.91
N LEU A 63 -13.96 18.08 -3.68
CA LEU A 63 -15.25 17.53 -3.27
C LEU A 63 -15.93 18.60 -2.42
N SER A 64 -17.02 19.18 -2.93
CA SER A 64 -17.76 20.17 -2.17
C SER A 64 -18.37 19.52 -0.93
N ASN A 65 -18.13 20.11 0.24
CA ASN A 65 -18.80 19.71 1.47
C ASN A 65 -20.31 19.82 1.24
N ALA A 66 -21.03 18.75 1.51
CA ALA A 66 -22.45 18.70 1.28
C ALA A 66 -23.15 18.08 2.48
N THR A 67 -24.28 18.65 2.84
CA THR A 67 -25.19 18.08 3.82
C THR A 67 -26.54 17.91 3.13
N LYS A 68 -27.09 16.70 3.20
CA LYS A 68 -28.40 16.39 2.63
C LYS A 68 -29.23 15.63 3.64
N THR A 69 -30.51 15.99 3.74
CA THR A 69 -31.50 15.23 4.50
C THR A 69 -32.22 14.25 3.59
N LEU A 70 -32.26 12.99 4.00
CA LEU A 70 -32.98 11.90 3.33
C LEU A 70 -34.10 11.42 4.26
N ALA A 71 -35.34 11.54 3.82
CA ALA A 71 -36.47 10.92 4.51
C ALA A 71 -36.46 9.43 4.18
N LEU A 72 -36.32 8.57 5.19
CA LEU A 72 -36.27 7.12 5.03
C LEU A 72 -37.28 6.49 5.97
N ASP A 73 -38.29 5.83 5.40
CA ASP A 73 -39.13 4.93 6.14
C ASP A 73 -38.42 3.62 6.46
N ALA A 74 -38.98 2.86 7.40
CA ALA A 74 -38.49 1.52 7.70
C ALA A 74 -38.44 0.65 6.43
N LYS A 75 -37.36 -0.09 6.23
CA LYS A 75 -37.10 -0.95 5.06
C LYS A 75 -37.06 -0.22 3.72
N LYS A 76 -36.78 1.09 3.73
CA LYS A 76 -36.58 1.90 2.52
C LYS A 76 -35.14 2.29 2.33
N ARG A 77 -34.80 2.63 1.09
CA ARG A 77 -33.50 3.06 0.67
C ARG A 77 -33.52 4.49 0.16
N GLY A 78 -32.47 5.22 0.44
CA GLY A 78 -32.23 6.53 -0.12
C GLY A 78 -30.82 6.60 -0.68
N ALA A 79 -30.60 7.52 -1.60
CA ALA A 79 -29.28 7.73 -2.17
C ALA A 79 -28.98 9.20 -2.39
N MET A 80 -27.69 9.52 -2.38
CA MET A 80 -27.17 10.81 -2.87
C MET A 80 -25.92 10.59 -3.69
N SER A 81 -25.67 11.54 -4.58
CA SER A 81 -24.47 11.55 -5.42
C SER A 81 -23.79 12.91 -5.36
N LEU A 82 -22.47 12.91 -5.33
CA LEU A 82 -21.64 14.10 -5.22
C LEU A 82 -20.56 14.06 -6.29
N PRO A 83 -20.40 15.15 -7.07
CA PRO A 83 -19.29 15.25 -8.02
C PRO A 83 -17.95 15.37 -7.28
N VAL A 84 -16.94 14.73 -7.82
CA VAL A 84 -15.55 14.82 -7.38
C VAL A 84 -14.65 15.08 -8.58
N GLU A 85 -13.67 15.97 -8.43
CA GLU A 85 -12.72 16.33 -9.49
C GLU A 85 -11.28 16.27 -8.95
N ALA A 86 -10.42 15.53 -9.62
CA ALA A 86 -9.00 15.41 -9.26
C ALA A 86 -8.24 16.71 -9.62
N LYS A 87 -7.54 17.29 -8.65
CA LYS A 87 -6.81 18.58 -8.78
C LYS A 87 -5.32 18.48 -8.55
N GLY A 88 -4.86 17.42 -7.90
CA GLY A 88 -3.46 17.15 -7.60
C GLY A 88 -3.21 15.64 -7.59
N VAL A 89 -1.98 15.23 -7.28
CA VAL A 89 -1.60 13.82 -7.15
C VAL A 89 -1.35 13.51 -5.68
N GLY A 90 -1.81 12.35 -5.22
CA GLY A 90 -1.64 11.89 -3.84
C GLY A 90 -2.86 11.16 -3.31
N VAL A 91 -2.92 11.01 -1.99
CA VAL A 91 -4.03 10.34 -1.30
C VAL A 91 -4.83 11.36 -0.52
N GLY A 92 -6.13 11.33 -0.66
CA GLY A 92 -7.05 12.14 0.13
C GLY A 92 -8.04 11.28 0.91
N THR A 93 -8.84 11.92 1.74
CA THR A 93 -9.83 11.28 2.60
C THR A 93 -11.21 11.84 2.32
N VAL A 94 -12.18 10.95 2.16
CA VAL A 94 -13.61 11.28 2.13
C VAL A 94 -14.22 10.83 3.45
N LYS A 95 -14.82 11.77 4.17
CA LYS A 95 -15.54 11.52 5.43
C LYS A 95 -17.03 11.61 5.21
N VAL A 96 -17.76 10.65 5.76
CA VAL A 96 -19.21 10.56 5.69
C VAL A 96 -19.73 10.41 7.10
N ASN A 97 -20.56 11.36 7.54
CA ASN A 97 -21.26 11.34 8.82
C ASN A 97 -22.75 11.26 8.55
N VAL A 98 -23.40 10.31 9.19
CA VAL A 98 -24.86 10.15 9.11
C VAL A 98 -25.43 10.19 10.50
N THR A 99 -26.44 11.04 10.71
CA THR A 99 -27.22 11.10 11.96
C THR A 99 -28.70 10.95 11.65
N GLY A 100 -29.46 10.39 12.57
CA GLY A 100 -30.88 10.13 12.34
C GLY A 100 -31.66 9.89 13.63
N PRO A 101 -32.94 9.47 13.52
CA PRO A 101 -33.80 9.15 14.65
C PRO A 101 -33.20 8.04 15.54
N GLY A 102 -33.65 8.01 16.83
CA GLY A 102 -33.20 7.00 17.78
C GLY A 102 -31.73 7.11 18.13
N ASP A 103 -31.16 8.33 18.14
CA ASP A 103 -29.74 8.61 18.38
C ASP A 103 -28.80 7.87 17.40
N PHE A 104 -29.29 7.52 16.21
CA PHE A 104 -28.45 6.90 15.21
C PHE A 104 -27.32 7.84 14.76
N ALA A 105 -26.11 7.35 14.84
CA ALA A 105 -24.92 8.02 14.33
C ALA A 105 -23.98 7.01 13.70
N ALA A 106 -23.50 7.30 12.50
CA ALA A 106 -22.51 6.49 11.80
C ALA A 106 -21.47 7.40 11.16
N GLU A 107 -20.20 7.08 11.37
CA GLU A 107 -19.06 7.73 10.73
C GLU A 107 -18.30 6.72 9.87
N ARG A 108 -17.94 7.15 8.67
CA ARG A 108 -17.13 6.34 7.74
C ARG A 108 -16.07 7.22 7.11
N GLN A 109 -14.90 6.63 6.90
CA GLN A 109 -13.79 7.28 6.20
C GLN A 109 -13.31 6.39 5.06
N TYR A 110 -13.04 7.01 3.92
CA TYR A 110 -12.58 6.33 2.72
C TYR A 110 -11.36 7.05 2.18
N ALA A 111 -10.32 6.29 1.81
CA ALA A 111 -9.20 6.84 1.05
C ALA A 111 -9.60 6.94 -0.43
N LEU A 112 -9.22 8.04 -1.08
CA LEU A 112 -9.36 8.22 -2.51
C LEU A 112 -8.01 8.69 -3.08
N GLU A 113 -7.43 7.86 -3.93
CA GLU A 113 -6.13 8.12 -4.54
C GLU A 113 -6.31 8.88 -5.86
N VAL A 114 -5.42 9.83 -6.09
CA VAL A 114 -5.27 10.49 -7.39
C VAL A 114 -3.89 10.21 -7.95
N HIS A 115 -3.84 9.59 -9.10
CA HIS A 115 -2.62 9.20 -9.79
C HIS A 115 -2.28 10.21 -10.90
N PRO A 116 -1.00 10.32 -11.30
CA PRO A 116 -0.63 11.05 -12.51
C PRO A 116 -1.36 10.47 -13.73
N SER A 117 -1.78 11.34 -14.66
CA SER A 117 -2.36 10.93 -15.93
C SER A 117 -1.29 10.57 -16.99
N THR A 118 -0.02 10.63 -16.62
CA THR A 118 1.13 10.40 -17.50
C THR A 118 1.91 9.17 -17.03
N GLN A 119 2.67 8.58 -17.95
CA GLN A 119 3.58 7.48 -17.61
C GLN A 119 4.73 7.96 -16.72
N ILE A 120 5.29 7.01 -15.96
CA ILE A 120 6.50 7.26 -15.16
C ILE A 120 7.67 7.52 -16.11
N LEU A 121 8.31 8.68 -15.95
CA LEU A 121 9.53 9.02 -16.66
C LEU A 121 10.73 8.82 -15.74
N ALA A 122 11.66 7.96 -16.12
CA ALA A 122 12.93 7.81 -15.44
C ALA A 122 14.08 8.35 -16.32
N ARG A 123 14.89 9.24 -15.76
CA ARG A 123 16.08 9.76 -16.42
C ARG A 123 17.29 9.37 -15.59
N ARG A 124 18.30 8.86 -16.25
CA ARG A 124 19.60 8.59 -15.65
C ARG A 124 20.65 9.44 -16.36
N THR A 125 21.41 10.21 -15.59
CA THR A 125 22.53 11.00 -16.10
C THR A 125 23.79 10.60 -15.33
N VAL A 126 24.83 10.23 -16.03
CA VAL A 126 26.16 9.94 -15.45
C VAL A 126 27.10 11.05 -15.91
N LYS A 127 27.74 11.71 -14.98
CA LYS A 127 28.75 12.76 -15.27
C LYS A 127 30.02 12.51 -14.46
N PRO A 128 31.18 12.55 -15.08
CA PRO A 128 32.42 12.62 -14.30
C PRO A 128 32.47 13.95 -13.54
N LEU A 129 32.96 13.91 -12.33
CA LEU A 129 33.16 15.08 -11.48
C LEU A 129 34.64 15.10 -11.06
N GLU A 130 35.40 16.04 -11.60
CA GLU A 130 36.83 16.19 -11.26
C GLU A 130 36.98 16.80 -9.85
N PRO A 131 38.11 16.55 -9.19
CA PRO A 131 38.38 17.15 -7.88
C PRO A 131 38.26 18.68 -7.92
N GLY A 132 37.46 19.23 -7.01
CA GLY A 132 37.18 20.68 -6.91
C GLY A 132 36.04 21.17 -7.80
N GLN A 133 35.46 20.33 -8.63
CA GLN A 133 34.23 20.69 -9.38
C GLN A 133 32.99 20.64 -8.52
N THR A 134 32.02 21.48 -8.88
CA THR A 134 30.72 21.53 -8.20
C THR A 134 29.59 21.07 -9.15
N LEU A 135 28.75 20.17 -8.70
CA LEU A 135 27.51 19.81 -9.35
C LEU A 135 26.36 20.62 -8.73
N THR A 136 25.72 21.47 -9.52
CA THR A 136 24.56 22.23 -9.10
C THR A 136 23.27 21.50 -9.51
N LEU A 137 22.41 21.25 -8.53
CA LEU A 137 21.08 20.68 -8.73
C LEU A 137 20.05 21.79 -8.48
N ASN A 138 19.15 22.02 -9.43
CA ASN A 138 18.13 23.04 -9.33
C ASN A 138 16.75 22.50 -9.69
N ARG A 139 15.70 23.33 -9.56
CA ARG A 139 14.31 22.94 -9.82
C ARG A 139 14.02 22.62 -11.29
N GLU A 140 14.85 23.06 -12.21
CA GLU A 140 14.70 22.79 -13.65
C GLU A 140 14.77 21.30 -13.97
N LEU A 141 15.42 20.50 -13.10
CA LEU A 141 15.43 19.04 -13.21
C LEU A 141 14.03 18.41 -13.18
N PHE A 142 13.05 19.11 -12.64
CA PHE A 142 11.66 18.66 -12.47
C PHE A 142 10.66 19.45 -13.34
N ALA A 143 11.13 20.36 -14.19
CA ALA A 143 10.27 21.32 -14.91
C ALA A 143 9.21 20.66 -15.81
N ASP A 144 9.48 19.47 -16.30
CA ASP A 144 8.59 18.68 -17.16
C ASP A 144 7.89 17.54 -16.46
N LEU A 145 8.02 17.46 -15.13
CA LEU A 145 7.31 16.46 -14.33
C LEU A 145 6.05 17.06 -13.72
N VAL A 146 5.08 16.19 -13.43
CA VAL A 146 3.88 16.61 -12.69
C VAL A 146 4.31 17.13 -11.31
N PRO A 147 3.92 18.34 -10.90
CA PRO A 147 4.34 18.92 -9.62
C PRO A 147 4.10 17.99 -8.43
N GLY A 148 5.08 17.84 -7.56
CA GLY A 148 5.02 17.00 -6.37
C GLY A 148 5.28 15.50 -6.59
N THR A 149 5.45 15.05 -7.84
CA THR A 149 5.69 13.61 -8.13
C THR A 149 7.15 13.27 -8.40
N GLY A 150 7.99 14.29 -8.69
CA GLY A 150 9.38 14.10 -9.02
C GLY A 150 10.22 13.61 -7.82
N LYS A 151 11.04 12.61 -8.05
CA LYS A 151 12.05 12.12 -7.10
C LYS A 151 13.42 12.18 -7.74
N LEU A 152 14.43 12.64 -6.99
CA LEU A 152 15.83 12.66 -7.40
C LEU A 152 16.61 11.74 -6.48
N ALA A 153 17.37 10.82 -7.07
CA ALA A 153 18.40 10.07 -6.38
C ALA A 153 19.77 10.52 -6.94
N LEU A 154 20.67 10.90 -6.06
CA LEU A 154 22.05 11.25 -6.41
C LEU A 154 22.98 10.21 -5.80
N SER A 155 23.85 9.62 -6.63
CA SER A 155 24.90 8.72 -6.20
C SER A 155 26.25 9.29 -6.66
N VAL A 156 27.20 9.38 -5.75
CA VAL A 156 28.58 9.79 -6.03
C VAL A 156 29.48 8.61 -5.71
N THR A 157 30.15 8.08 -6.73
CA THR A 157 30.98 6.89 -6.58
C THR A 157 32.34 7.08 -7.24
N PRO A 158 33.40 6.43 -6.76
CA PRO A 158 34.70 6.49 -7.40
C PRO A 158 34.77 5.70 -8.73
N SER A 159 33.74 4.94 -9.05
CA SER A 159 33.64 4.15 -10.27
C SER A 159 32.23 4.25 -10.87
N ALA A 160 32.14 4.62 -12.13
CA ALA A 160 30.88 4.65 -12.88
C ALA A 160 30.30 3.24 -13.18
N ALA A 161 31.06 2.18 -12.95
CA ALA A 161 30.68 0.81 -13.31
C ALA A 161 29.68 0.16 -12.34
N LEU A 162 29.55 0.64 -11.11
CA LEU A 162 28.73 0.05 -10.06
C LEU A 162 27.83 1.11 -9.39
N ASP A 163 26.64 1.28 -9.91
CA ASP A 163 25.60 2.05 -9.25
C ASP A 163 24.76 1.13 -8.34
N VAL A 164 25.34 0.75 -7.21
CA VAL A 164 24.74 -0.15 -6.23
C VAL A 164 23.42 0.41 -5.71
N ALA A 165 23.32 1.72 -5.49
CA ALA A 165 22.13 2.35 -4.96
C ALA A 165 20.94 2.23 -5.94
N SER A 166 21.15 2.49 -7.23
CA SER A 166 20.12 2.33 -8.25
C SER A 166 19.71 0.86 -8.44
N LEU A 167 20.65 -0.07 -8.34
CA LEU A 167 20.35 -1.51 -8.42
C LEU A 167 19.49 -1.97 -7.23
N LEU A 168 19.83 -1.56 -6.01
CA LEU A 168 19.05 -1.87 -4.82
C LEU A 168 17.64 -1.27 -4.90
N GLN A 169 17.50 -0.03 -5.38
CA GLN A 169 16.19 0.58 -5.59
C GLN A 169 15.37 -0.13 -6.67
N ALA A 170 16.00 -0.61 -7.73
CA ALA A 170 15.31 -1.36 -8.78
C ALA A 170 14.79 -2.70 -8.27
N LEU A 171 15.59 -3.40 -7.47
CA LEU A 171 15.20 -4.64 -6.82
C LEU A 171 14.04 -4.44 -5.83
N ASP A 172 14.05 -3.37 -5.05
CA ASP A 172 13.02 -3.08 -4.04
C ASP A 172 11.65 -2.75 -4.64
N ARG A 173 11.61 -2.29 -5.89
CA ARG A 173 10.35 -1.92 -6.59
C ARG A 173 9.65 -3.06 -7.30
N TYR A 174 10.23 -4.26 -7.33
CA TYR A 174 9.63 -5.37 -8.04
C TYR A 174 8.35 -5.84 -7.34
N PRO A 175 7.17 -5.76 -7.97
CA PRO A 175 5.89 -5.91 -7.27
C PRO A 175 5.48 -7.37 -7.02
N LEU A 176 6.11 -8.32 -7.71
CA LEU A 176 5.78 -9.74 -7.61
C LEU A 176 6.59 -10.39 -6.49
N GLY A 177 6.00 -11.37 -5.83
CA GLY A 177 6.51 -11.94 -4.60
C GLY A 177 6.55 -13.46 -4.59
N CYS A 178 7.03 -14.16 -5.65
CA CYS A 178 7.39 -15.56 -5.50
C CYS A 178 8.60 -15.70 -4.54
N THR A 179 8.81 -16.87 -3.98
CA THR A 179 9.87 -17.09 -2.97
C THR A 179 11.25 -16.69 -3.48
N GLU A 180 11.57 -17.05 -4.73
CA GLU A 180 12.83 -16.65 -5.38
C GLU A 180 12.99 -15.12 -5.40
N GLN A 181 11.95 -14.40 -5.80
CA GLN A 181 11.99 -12.94 -5.90
C GLN A 181 12.07 -12.24 -4.55
N ILE A 182 11.40 -12.79 -3.53
CA ILE A 182 11.51 -12.30 -2.14
C ILE A 182 12.96 -12.44 -1.66
N VAL A 183 13.58 -13.60 -1.87
CA VAL A 183 14.97 -13.85 -1.50
C VAL A 183 15.92 -12.94 -2.30
N SER A 184 15.72 -12.80 -3.61
CA SER A 184 16.55 -11.96 -4.48
C SER A 184 16.52 -10.48 -4.07
N ARG A 185 15.38 -10.00 -3.51
CA ARG A 185 15.28 -8.65 -2.94
C ARG A 185 15.93 -8.55 -1.57
N ALA A 186 15.70 -9.52 -0.70
CA ALA A 186 16.11 -9.46 0.70
C ALA A 186 17.62 -9.76 0.90
N LEU A 187 18.20 -10.65 0.11
CA LEU A 187 19.60 -11.03 0.25
C LEU A 187 20.58 -9.85 0.13
N PRO A 188 20.48 -8.96 -0.87
CA PRO A 188 21.32 -7.76 -0.93
C PRO A 188 21.09 -6.79 0.24
N LEU A 189 19.87 -6.73 0.76
CA LEU A 189 19.55 -5.85 1.88
C LEU A 189 20.32 -6.22 3.14
N LEU A 190 20.68 -7.49 3.36
CA LEU A 190 21.53 -7.91 4.47
C LEU A 190 22.87 -7.16 4.54
N TYR A 191 23.32 -6.59 3.43
CA TYR A 191 24.61 -5.89 3.30
C TYR A 191 24.45 -4.39 3.02
N ALA A 192 23.23 -3.93 2.74
CA ALA A 192 22.99 -2.58 2.25
C ALA A 192 23.42 -1.49 3.24
N ASN A 193 23.13 -1.62 4.54
CA ASN A 193 23.52 -0.63 5.54
C ASN A 193 25.03 -0.60 5.77
N GLU A 194 25.71 -1.75 5.73
CA GLU A 194 27.16 -1.82 5.82
C GLU A 194 27.81 -1.13 4.61
N LEU A 195 27.30 -1.39 3.42
CA LEU A 195 27.74 -0.71 2.20
C LEU A 195 27.44 0.80 2.26
N SER A 196 26.28 1.19 2.78
CA SER A 196 25.90 2.60 2.93
C SER A 196 26.84 3.34 3.87
N VAL A 197 27.20 2.74 5.02
CA VAL A 197 28.17 3.32 5.95
C VAL A 197 29.53 3.46 5.29
N ASN A 198 30.01 2.42 4.62
CA ASN A 198 31.32 2.43 3.94
C ASN A 198 31.38 3.44 2.78
N LEU A 199 30.26 3.70 2.13
CA LEU A 199 30.12 4.65 1.02
C LEU A 199 29.66 6.04 1.47
N HIS A 200 29.52 6.30 2.78
CA HIS A 200 29.02 7.55 3.35
C HIS A 200 27.61 7.94 2.85
N LEU A 201 26.76 6.95 2.61
CA LEU A 201 25.37 7.11 2.20
C LEU A 201 24.44 7.13 3.42
N ALA A 202 23.21 7.59 3.21
CA ALA A 202 22.19 7.53 4.24
C ALA A 202 21.81 6.08 4.57
N VAL A 203 21.74 5.77 5.86
CA VAL A 203 21.30 4.46 6.37
C VAL A 203 19.78 4.36 6.25
N ASP A 204 19.29 3.25 5.73
CA ASP A 204 17.84 2.97 5.64
C ASP A 204 17.33 2.37 6.96
N THR A 205 16.54 3.14 7.70
CA THR A 205 15.97 2.73 9.00
C THR A 205 14.85 1.68 8.88
N GLY A 206 14.25 1.50 7.71
CA GLY A 206 13.21 0.50 7.44
C GLY A 206 13.74 -0.86 6.96
N LEU A 207 15.04 -0.99 6.81
CA LEU A 207 15.69 -2.15 6.21
C LEU A 207 15.48 -3.43 7.01
N ASP A 208 15.67 -3.37 8.33
CA ASP A 208 15.55 -4.54 9.20
C ASP A 208 14.14 -5.12 9.19
N LYS A 209 13.13 -4.25 9.16
CA LYS A 209 11.74 -4.69 9.02
C LYS A 209 11.50 -5.43 7.71
N ARG A 210 12.01 -4.92 6.59
CA ARG A 210 11.84 -5.56 5.27
C ARG A 210 12.52 -6.92 5.19
N ILE A 211 13.67 -7.07 5.83
CA ILE A 211 14.37 -8.36 5.94
C ILE A 211 13.56 -9.33 6.80
N ALA A 212 13.04 -8.88 7.96
CA ALA A 212 12.22 -9.70 8.84
C ALA A 212 10.93 -10.15 8.16
N ASP A 213 10.22 -9.25 7.45
CA ASP A 213 9.02 -9.56 6.68
C ASP A 213 9.31 -10.59 5.56
N ALA A 214 10.49 -10.51 4.93
CA ALA A 214 10.92 -11.48 3.92
C ALA A 214 11.19 -12.86 4.54
N ILE A 215 11.87 -12.92 5.69
CA ILE A 215 12.12 -14.17 6.42
C ILE A 215 10.79 -14.83 6.79
N GLU A 216 9.86 -14.09 7.40
CA GLU A 216 8.54 -14.60 7.78
C GLU A 216 7.77 -15.14 6.57
N THR A 217 7.75 -14.39 5.47
CA THR A 217 7.07 -14.82 4.25
C THR A 217 7.66 -16.10 3.67
N VAL A 218 8.98 -16.20 3.62
CA VAL A 218 9.66 -17.38 3.08
C VAL A 218 9.42 -18.59 3.97
N LEU A 219 9.50 -18.44 5.30
CA LEU A 219 9.22 -19.51 6.26
C LEU A 219 7.76 -19.99 6.20
N SER A 220 6.80 -19.10 5.92
CA SER A 220 5.40 -19.49 5.72
C SER A 220 5.18 -20.40 4.49
N ARG A 221 6.16 -20.47 3.60
CA ARG A 221 6.14 -21.33 2.39
C ARG A 221 6.97 -22.60 2.53
N GLN A 222 7.46 -22.88 3.73
CA GLN A 222 8.13 -24.14 4.02
C GLN A 222 7.09 -25.24 4.26
N GLY A 223 7.22 -26.35 3.56
CA GLY A 223 6.40 -27.55 3.77
C GLY A 223 6.86 -28.37 4.95
N SER A 224 6.06 -29.37 5.34
CA SER A 224 6.35 -30.27 6.48
C SER A 224 7.64 -31.06 6.30
N GLU A 225 8.03 -31.32 5.06
CA GLU A 225 9.27 -32.02 4.70
C GLU A 225 10.50 -31.09 4.62
N GLY A 226 10.30 -29.80 4.92
CA GLY A 226 11.37 -28.79 4.93
C GLY A 226 11.61 -28.08 3.60
N ALA A 227 11.06 -28.55 2.49
CA ALA A 227 11.18 -27.91 1.18
C ALA A 227 10.37 -26.62 1.05
N PHE A 228 10.85 -25.67 0.26
CA PHE A 228 10.22 -24.36 0.07
C PHE A 228 9.44 -24.32 -1.25
N GLY A 229 8.19 -23.87 -1.18
CA GLY A 229 7.38 -23.66 -2.35
C GLY A 229 7.55 -22.28 -2.98
N LEU A 230 7.30 -22.19 -4.27
CA LEU A 230 7.44 -20.92 -5.01
C LEU A 230 6.36 -19.90 -4.61
N TRP A 231 5.12 -20.36 -4.40
CA TRP A 231 3.96 -19.52 -4.07
C TRP A 231 3.21 -19.95 -2.80
N SER A 232 3.32 -21.22 -2.42
CA SER A 232 2.64 -21.81 -1.27
C SER A 232 3.58 -22.77 -0.55
N ALA A 233 3.18 -23.31 0.60
CA ALA A 233 3.99 -24.24 1.36
C ALA A 233 4.28 -25.54 0.59
N GLY A 234 5.55 -25.96 0.62
CA GLY A 234 6.05 -27.20 0.00
C GLY A 234 6.39 -27.06 -1.47
N GLY A 235 7.36 -27.83 -1.89
CA GLY A 235 7.89 -27.85 -3.25
C GLY A 235 8.86 -29.00 -3.45
N ASP A 236 9.44 -29.09 -4.65
CA ASP A 236 10.41 -30.09 -5.07
C ASP A 236 11.56 -29.49 -5.90
N ASP A 237 11.83 -28.19 -5.72
CA ASP A 237 12.91 -27.48 -6.42
C ASP A 237 14.17 -27.37 -5.54
N PRO A 238 15.18 -28.25 -5.74
CA PRO A 238 16.40 -28.25 -4.94
C PRO A 238 17.22 -26.95 -5.08
N TRP A 239 17.11 -26.25 -6.20
CA TRP A 239 17.77 -24.98 -6.40
C TRP A 239 17.13 -23.90 -5.50
N LEU A 240 15.80 -23.85 -5.48
CA LEU A 240 15.06 -22.94 -4.61
C LEU A 240 15.36 -23.19 -3.14
N ASP A 241 15.37 -24.47 -2.72
CA ASP A 241 15.69 -24.85 -1.35
C ASP A 241 17.11 -24.42 -0.96
N ALA A 242 18.09 -24.62 -1.82
CA ALA A 242 19.47 -24.18 -1.58
C ALA A 242 19.56 -22.66 -1.50
N TYR A 243 18.88 -21.93 -2.40
CA TYR A 243 18.90 -20.49 -2.45
C TYR A 243 18.25 -19.85 -1.21
N VAL A 244 17.10 -20.37 -0.81
CA VAL A 244 16.41 -19.92 0.42
C VAL A 244 17.25 -20.23 1.65
N THR A 245 17.84 -21.42 1.72
CA THR A 245 18.68 -21.84 2.86
C THR A 245 19.93 -20.95 2.98
N ASP A 246 20.56 -20.57 1.88
CA ASP A 246 21.68 -19.63 1.87
C ASP A 246 21.25 -18.25 2.45
N PHE A 247 20.11 -17.72 1.98
CA PHE A 247 19.56 -16.47 2.51
C PHE A 247 19.29 -16.53 4.01
N LEU A 248 18.57 -17.57 4.48
CA LEU A 248 18.22 -17.72 5.89
C LEU A 248 19.46 -17.90 6.76
N THR A 249 20.46 -18.65 6.29
CA THR A 249 21.73 -18.85 6.99
C THR A 249 22.50 -17.52 7.15
N ARG A 250 22.55 -16.71 6.10
CA ARG A 250 23.19 -15.39 6.14
C ARG A 250 22.41 -14.41 7.02
N ALA A 251 21.09 -14.44 6.96
CA ALA A 251 20.24 -13.61 7.81
C ALA A 251 20.45 -13.95 9.29
N ARG A 252 20.47 -15.23 9.65
CA ARG A 252 20.78 -15.71 10.99
C ARG A 252 22.17 -15.27 11.48
N ALA A 253 23.18 -15.38 10.62
CA ALA A 253 24.55 -14.93 10.92
C ALA A 253 24.64 -13.41 11.18
N ARG A 254 23.68 -12.63 10.67
CA ARG A 254 23.56 -11.19 10.89
C ARG A 254 22.62 -10.81 12.05
N GLY A 255 22.15 -11.78 12.80
CA GLY A 255 21.37 -11.56 14.02
C GLY A 255 19.85 -11.52 13.83
N PHE A 256 19.35 -11.79 12.62
CA PHE A 256 17.91 -11.92 12.41
C PHE A 256 17.37 -13.23 13.02
N SER A 257 16.13 -13.18 13.51
CA SER A 257 15.44 -14.35 14.06
C SER A 257 15.09 -15.32 12.94
N VAL A 258 15.82 -16.41 12.85
CA VAL A 258 15.56 -17.54 11.96
C VAL A 258 15.53 -18.80 12.82
N PRO A 259 14.43 -19.60 12.81
CA PRO A 259 14.28 -20.83 13.59
C PRO A 259 15.40 -21.85 13.38
#